data_73ac940f5ec317d8e69a8b8acfd506c4
#
_entry.id   73ac940f5ec317d8e69a8b8acfd506c4
#
_cell.length_a   1.000
_cell.length_b   1.000
_cell.length_c   1.000
_cell.angle_alpha   90.00
_cell.angle_beta   90.00
_cell.angle_gamma   90.00
#
_symmetry.space_group_name_H-M   'P 1'
#
loop_
_entity.id
_entity.type
_entity.pdbx_description
1 polymer ?
#
loop_
_entity_poly.entity_id
_entity_poly.type
_entity_poly.pdbx_seq_one_letter_code
_entity_poly.pdbx_strand_id
1 'polypeptide(L)'
;MELGEDAIIGTRVDPAPSVEAGLVFVGYGLRAPDDNYDDFAELDTKGKIAVYIAGAPSSMSSALAAHYQSAAQRWAALRTAGMIGAIFIANPHHMDIPWPRVALNRFQMTMQLAEPGMDETEGEQIGVTWNPAHAQELFEGSGHTFDELVAIAETGKQLPRFALQARLKARTAVKRGSVESQNLAAIYPGSDAKLKDEYVVMSAHIDHLGIAKPINGDPIYNGAMDNAAGVASILEVADHLKEANIKTKRSIMFVVVTGEEKGLLGSRYFAVNPTVPARSIVADINTDMYLPLYPLKIVTVYGLDESTIGDDARAVAAQMEIKAQPDPNPARNVFIRSDQYSFVRQGIPSVMLDFGNEKGSPEEAIAKKWLTERYHAPSDDLEQPVDKQAAAQFNLLVEGVIERVANADARPAWKPNSFFRRYASN
;
A
#
# COMPACT_ATOMS: atom_id res chain seq x y z
N MET A 1 19.62 9.85 21.48
CA MET A 1 18.56 9.79 20.45
C MET A 1 17.84 11.12 20.38
N GLU A 2 17.75 11.71 19.19
CA GLU A 2 17.03 12.94 18.89
C GLU A 2 15.85 12.64 17.96
N LEU A 3 14.63 13.07 18.36
CA LEU A 3 13.43 12.81 17.56
C LEU A 3 13.42 13.66 16.29
N GLY A 4 13.30 13.00 15.16
CA GLY A 4 13.36 13.57 13.81
C GLY A 4 14.72 13.40 13.14
N GLU A 5 15.78 13.27 13.87
CA GLU A 5 17.10 12.94 13.35
C GLU A 5 17.32 11.41 13.39
N ASP A 6 17.23 10.82 14.58
CA ASP A 6 17.48 9.38 14.76
C ASP A 6 16.21 8.54 14.55
N ALA A 7 15.07 9.05 14.98
CA ALA A 7 13.81 8.29 14.93
C ALA A 7 12.58 9.19 14.96
N ILE A 8 11.44 8.61 14.59
CA ILE A 8 10.11 9.17 14.84
C ILE A 8 9.24 8.17 15.61
N ILE A 9 8.40 8.66 16.51
CA ILE A 9 7.42 7.85 17.23
C ILE A 9 6.08 7.97 16.52
N GLY A 10 5.52 6.83 16.14
CA GLY A 10 4.19 6.76 15.55
C GLY A 10 3.09 6.95 16.62
N THR A 11 2.06 7.69 16.28
CA THR A 11 0.90 7.93 17.15
C THR A 11 -0.38 7.28 16.62
N ARG A 12 -0.28 6.50 15.55
CA ARG A 12 -1.39 5.68 15.03
C ARG A 12 -1.75 4.56 16.00
N VAL A 13 -0.75 3.98 16.65
CA VAL A 13 -0.95 3.05 17.75
C VAL A 13 -1.54 3.79 18.97
N ASP A 14 -2.03 3.06 19.96
CA ASP A 14 -2.42 3.66 21.23
C ASP A 14 -1.24 3.62 22.23
N PRO A 15 -0.32 4.60 22.15
CA PRO A 15 0.94 4.51 22.85
C PRO A 15 0.70 4.57 24.35
N ALA A 16 1.33 3.64 25.08
CA ALA A 16 1.33 3.71 26.52
C ALA A 16 2.04 5.00 26.99
N PRO A 17 1.56 5.65 28.06
CA PRO A 17 2.17 6.88 28.58
C PRO A 17 3.64 6.74 28.94
N SER A 18 4.08 5.53 29.27
CA SER A 18 5.50 5.20 29.51
C SER A 18 5.75 3.75 29.14
N VAL A 19 6.81 3.53 28.38
CA VAL A 19 7.30 2.20 27.99
C VAL A 19 8.77 2.11 28.35
N GLU A 20 9.18 1.01 28.99
CA GLU A 20 10.58 0.66 29.18
C GLU A 20 10.76 -0.85 28.96
N ALA A 21 11.44 -1.24 27.88
CA ALA A 21 11.62 -2.64 27.51
C ALA A 21 12.95 -2.92 26.83
N GLY A 22 13.39 -4.18 26.90
CA GLY A 22 14.50 -4.69 26.11
C GLY A 22 14.11 -4.82 24.63
N LEU A 23 15.12 -4.81 23.76
CA LEU A 23 14.96 -4.92 22.32
C LEU A 23 15.39 -6.32 21.85
N VAL A 24 14.73 -6.80 20.80
CA VAL A 24 15.07 -8.06 20.11
C VAL A 24 15.05 -7.80 18.60
N PHE A 25 16.15 -8.11 17.94
CA PHE A 25 16.17 -8.11 16.47
C PHE A 25 15.52 -9.40 15.97
N VAL A 26 14.46 -9.24 15.21
CA VAL A 26 13.61 -10.30 14.70
C VAL A 26 13.66 -10.41 13.17
N GLY A 27 14.80 -10.07 12.57
CA GLY A 27 14.98 -10.17 11.13
C GLY A 27 14.02 -9.25 10.36
N TYR A 28 13.13 -9.84 9.55
CA TYR A 28 12.07 -9.11 8.84
C TYR A 28 10.78 -8.93 9.67
N GLY A 29 10.69 -9.59 10.83
CA GLY A 29 9.51 -9.53 11.70
C GLY A 29 8.28 -10.19 11.10
N LEU A 30 8.44 -11.31 10.42
CA LEU A 30 7.37 -12.01 9.72
C LEU A 30 7.09 -13.38 10.33
N ARG A 31 5.81 -13.77 10.28
CA ARG A 31 5.35 -15.13 10.51
C ARG A 31 4.45 -15.54 9.36
N ALA A 32 4.92 -16.44 8.51
CA ALA A 32 4.23 -16.96 7.34
C ALA A 32 4.13 -18.49 7.45
N PRO A 33 3.08 -19.01 8.12
CA PRO A 33 2.93 -20.46 8.34
C PRO A 33 2.87 -21.27 7.05
N ASP A 34 2.36 -20.66 5.96
CA ASP A 34 2.24 -21.30 4.65
C ASP A 34 3.61 -21.65 4.03
N ASP A 35 4.65 -20.88 4.37
CA ASP A 35 6.02 -21.09 3.92
C ASP A 35 6.92 -21.68 5.04
N ASN A 36 6.33 -22.13 6.15
CA ASN A 36 7.06 -22.57 7.34
C ASN A 36 8.08 -21.52 7.84
N TYR A 37 7.74 -20.24 7.71
CA TYR A 37 8.60 -19.14 8.08
C TYR A 37 8.13 -18.47 9.38
N ASP A 38 9.04 -18.37 10.36
CA ASP A 38 8.76 -17.72 11.65
C ASP A 38 10.02 -17.04 12.18
N ASP A 39 10.03 -15.71 12.17
CA ASP A 39 11.11 -14.90 12.71
C ASP A 39 11.15 -14.83 14.25
N PHE A 40 10.16 -15.39 14.93
CA PHE A 40 10.03 -15.34 16.38
C PHE A 40 10.41 -16.65 17.07
N ALA A 41 10.60 -17.71 16.30
CA ALA A 41 10.92 -19.03 16.85
C ALA A 41 12.18 -18.98 17.72
N GLU A 42 12.13 -19.63 18.89
CA GLU A 42 13.26 -19.77 19.83
C GLU A 42 13.78 -18.48 20.45
N LEU A 43 13.07 -17.33 20.24
CA LEU A 43 13.42 -16.06 20.84
C LEU A 43 12.63 -15.82 22.15
N ASP A 44 13.28 -15.21 23.12
CA ASP A 44 12.61 -14.63 24.28
C ASP A 44 12.04 -13.25 23.88
N THR A 45 10.75 -13.22 23.52
CA THR A 45 10.06 -12.07 22.94
C THR A 45 9.10 -11.39 23.91
N LYS A 46 8.67 -12.10 24.97
CA LYS A 46 7.58 -11.64 25.83
C LYS A 46 7.90 -10.33 26.54
N GLY A 47 7.04 -9.32 26.35
CA GLY A 47 7.18 -7.99 26.94
C GLY A 47 8.33 -7.16 26.36
N LYS A 48 8.91 -7.57 25.24
CA LYS A 48 9.97 -6.85 24.55
C LYS A 48 9.43 -6.09 23.33
N ILE A 49 10.28 -5.25 22.75
CA ILE A 49 10.02 -4.49 21.55
C ILE A 49 10.80 -5.14 20.41
N ALA A 50 10.13 -5.43 19.31
CA ALA A 50 10.75 -5.94 18.09
C ALA A 50 11.58 -4.86 17.41
N VAL A 51 12.75 -5.22 16.89
CA VAL A 51 13.49 -4.43 15.90
C VAL A 51 13.54 -5.25 14.61
N TYR A 52 13.08 -4.67 13.49
CA TYR A 52 13.07 -5.37 12.22
C TYR A 52 13.43 -4.46 11.05
N ILE A 53 13.97 -5.07 9.99
CA ILE A 53 14.29 -4.39 8.72
C ILE A 53 13.20 -4.70 7.71
N ALA A 54 12.82 -3.71 6.90
CA ALA A 54 11.89 -3.91 5.78
C ALA A 54 12.40 -4.97 4.80
N GLY A 55 11.51 -5.85 4.36
CA GLY A 55 11.84 -6.90 3.41
C GLY A 55 11.22 -8.25 3.75
N ALA A 56 11.57 -9.24 2.95
CA ALA A 56 11.19 -10.64 3.12
C ALA A 56 12.20 -11.55 2.42
N PRO A 57 12.25 -12.84 2.76
CA PRO A 57 13.08 -13.79 2.03
C PRO A 57 12.64 -13.94 0.58
N SER A 58 13.59 -14.06 -0.34
CA SER A 58 13.30 -14.24 -1.78
C SER A 58 12.67 -15.62 -2.12
N SER A 59 12.67 -16.56 -1.18
CA SER A 59 11.93 -17.82 -1.30
C SER A 59 10.41 -17.64 -1.21
N MET A 60 9.96 -16.55 -0.59
CA MET A 60 8.55 -16.20 -0.46
C MET A 60 8.05 -15.53 -1.74
N SER A 61 6.88 -15.90 -2.25
CA SER A 61 6.29 -15.22 -3.40
C SER A 61 6.02 -13.75 -3.07
N SER A 62 6.07 -12.86 -4.07
CA SER A 62 5.91 -11.43 -3.86
C SER A 62 4.56 -11.07 -3.20
N ALA A 63 3.47 -11.73 -3.61
CA ALA A 63 2.15 -11.52 -3.04
C ALA A 63 2.08 -11.95 -1.56
N LEU A 64 2.67 -13.09 -1.24
CA LEU A 64 2.76 -13.59 0.13
C LEU A 64 3.64 -12.70 1.00
N ALA A 65 4.81 -12.34 0.50
CA ALA A 65 5.73 -11.43 1.17
C ALA A 65 5.07 -10.08 1.46
N ALA A 66 4.39 -9.50 0.47
CA ALA A 66 3.66 -8.26 0.63
C ALA A 66 2.58 -8.39 1.72
N HIS A 67 1.75 -9.43 1.66
CA HIS A 67 0.69 -9.65 2.64
C HIS A 67 1.23 -9.68 4.08
N TYR A 68 2.24 -10.50 4.36
CA TYR A 68 2.79 -10.62 5.73
C TYR A 68 3.59 -9.39 6.18
N GLN A 69 4.03 -8.53 5.26
CA GLN A 69 4.63 -7.24 5.57
C GLN A 69 3.61 -6.14 5.88
N SER A 70 2.32 -6.34 5.61
CA SER A 70 1.29 -5.36 5.98
C SER A 70 1.31 -5.10 7.48
N ALA A 71 1.02 -3.86 7.89
CA ALA A 71 1.05 -3.45 9.29
C ALA A 71 0.18 -4.36 10.18
N ALA A 72 -1.02 -4.71 9.71
CA ALA A 72 -1.94 -5.59 10.41
C ALA A 72 -1.38 -6.99 10.65
N GLN A 73 -0.83 -7.63 9.61
CA GLN A 73 -0.31 -8.99 9.72
C GLN A 73 0.96 -9.02 10.56
N ARG A 74 1.84 -8.03 10.38
CA ARG A 74 3.05 -7.93 11.20
C ARG A 74 2.72 -7.71 12.66
N TRP A 75 1.81 -6.77 12.98
CA TRP A 75 1.41 -6.58 14.37
C TRP A 75 0.73 -7.81 14.96
N ALA A 76 -0.13 -8.48 14.22
CA ALA A 76 -0.74 -9.74 14.67
C ALA A 76 0.31 -10.81 15.01
N ALA A 77 1.37 -10.94 14.21
CA ALA A 77 2.48 -11.84 14.47
C ALA A 77 3.30 -11.43 15.71
N LEU A 78 3.65 -10.15 15.84
CA LEU A 78 4.36 -9.59 16.98
C LEU A 78 3.57 -9.75 18.28
N ARG A 79 2.27 -9.42 18.25
CA ARG A 79 1.37 -9.59 19.41
C ARG A 79 1.27 -11.06 19.83
N THR A 80 1.14 -11.98 18.87
CA THR A 80 1.10 -13.42 19.15
C THR A 80 2.42 -13.92 19.77
N ALA A 81 3.55 -13.31 19.41
CA ALA A 81 4.84 -13.56 20.02
C ALA A 81 4.99 -12.91 21.41
N GLY A 82 4.00 -12.16 21.89
CA GLY A 82 4.01 -11.50 23.20
C GLY A 82 4.79 -10.19 23.24
N MET A 83 5.10 -9.60 22.10
CA MET A 83 5.75 -8.30 22.01
C MET A 83 4.78 -7.15 22.30
N ILE A 84 5.30 -6.03 22.78
CA ILE A 84 4.52 -4.86 23.19
C ILE A 84 4.65 -3.67 22.25
N GLY A 85 5.52 -3.74 21.27
CA GLY A 85 5.76 -2.69 20.29
C GLY A 85 6.83 -3.05 19.29
N ALA A 86 7.10 -2.12 18.36
CA ALA A 86 8.02 -2.34 17.27
C ALA A 86 8.88 -1.13 16.94
N ILE A 87 10.10 -1.38 16.47
CA ILE A 87 10.99 -0.45 15.80
C ILE A 87 11.18 -0.93 14.36
N PHE A 88 10.68 -0.17 13.44
CA PHE A 88 10.85 -0.37 12.01
C PHE A 88 12.09 0.34 11.50
N ILE A 89 12.91 -0.35 10.71
CA ILE A 89 14.05 0.22 9.99
C ILE A 89 13.82 -0.03 8.50
N ALA A 90 13.74 1.04 7.71
CA ALA A 90 13.67 0.89 6.27
C ALA A 90 14.99 0.32 5.72
N ASN A 91 14.92 -0.50 4.67
CA ASN A 91 16.11 -0.86 3.92
C ASN A 91 16.56 0.39 3.12
N PRO A 92 17.77 0.93 3.34
CA PRO A 92 18.20 2.17 2.73
C PRO A 92 18.27 2.12 1.19
N HIS A 93 18.41 0.91 0.60
CA HIS A 93 18.46 0.72 -0.85
C HIS A 93 17.08 0.74 -1.52
N HIS A 94 15.99 0.69 -0.73
CA HIS A 94 14.62 0.63 -1.23
C HIS A 94 13.73 1.77 -0.69
N MET A 95 14.32 2.85 -0.21
CA MET A 95 13.59 4.02 0.24
C MET A 95 13.14 4.90 -0.93
N ASP A 96 11.84 5.09 -1.09
CA ASP A 96 11.25 6.03 -2.07
C ASP A 96 11.41 7.49 -1.61
N ILE A 97 11.34 7.72 -0.31
CA ILE A 97 11.34 9.04 0.31
C ILE A 97 12.61 9.21 1.15
N PRO A 98 13.40 10.29 0.96
CA PRO A 98 14.56 10.57 1.80
C PRO A 98 14.16 10.80 3.26
N TRP A 99 15.03 10.37 4.21
CA TRP A 99 14.75 10.47 5.64
C TRP A 99 14.31 11.87 6.12
N PRO A 100 14.91 12.99 5.68
CA PRO A 100 14.47 14.31 6.13
C PRO A 100 12.97 14.57 5.86
N ARG A 101 12.42 13.99 4.80
CA ARG A 101 10.99 14.09 4.46
C ARG A 101 10.17 13.08 5.25
N VAL A 102 10.64 11.84 5.42
CA VAL A 102 10.00 10.85 6.31
C VAL A 102 9.88 11.41 7.73
N ALA A 103 10.91 12.08 8.23
CA ALA A 103 10.93 12.66 9.56
C ALA A 103 9.87 13.77 9.79
N LEU A 104 9.35 14.39 8.72
CA LEU A 104 8.26 15.38 8.82
C LEU A 104 6.92 14.73 9.21
N ASN A 105 6.74 13.43 9.00
CA ASN A 105 5.53 12.71 9.36
C ASN A 105 5.22 12.80 10.86
N ARG A 106 6.24 13.04 11.73
CA ARG A 106 6.03 13.26 13.17
C ARG A 106 5.16 14.50 13.49
N PHE A 107 4.97 15.39 12.54
CA PHE A 107 4.14 16.58 12.70
C PHE A 107 2.73 16.43 12.09
N GLN A 108 2.48 15.32 11.43
CA GLN A 108 1.17 15.03 10.85
C GLN A 108 0.29 14.32 11.86
N MET A 109 -1.01 14.59 11.78
CA MET A 109 -2.00 13.81 12.53
C MET A 109 -2.08 12.40 11.94
N THR A 110 -2.07 11.42 12.81
CA THR A 110 -2.39 10.03 12.48
C THR A 110 -3.86 9.77 12.77
N MET A 111 -4.45 8.83 12.06
CA MET A 111 -5.85 8.49 12.20
C MET A 111 -6.03 6.98 12.24
N GLN A 112 -7.13 6.55 12.84
CA GLN A 112 -7.62 5.18 12.80
C GLN A 112 -9.14 5.18 12.76
N LEU A 113 -9.74 4.12 12.26
CA LEU A 113 -11.19 3.98 12.25
C LEU A 113 -11.72 3.85 13.67
N ALA A 114 -12.80 4.57 13.96
CA ALA A 114 -13.50 4.49 15.25
C ALA A 114 -14.43 3.26 15.30
N GLU A 115 -14.63 2.57 14.19
CA GLU A 115 -15.48 1.39 14.11
C GLU A 115 -14.88 0.23 14.93
N PRO A 116 -15.66 -0.39 15.83
CA PRO A 116 -15.18 -1.51 16.65
C PRO A 116 -14.64 -2.67 15.79
N GLY A 117 -13.49 -3.20 16.17
CA GLY A 117 -12.83 -4.32 15.47
C GLY A 117 -12.05 -3.94 14.20
N MET A 118 -12.00 -2.66 13.85
CA MET A 118 -11.20 -2.19 12.71
C MET A 118 -9.85 -1.58 13.11
N ASP A 119 -9.50 -1.59 14.40
CA ASP A 119 -8.16 -1.19 14.85
C ASP A 119 -7.16 -2.33 14.60
N GLU A 120 -6.26 -2.13 13.64
CA GLU A 120 -5.23 -3.11 13.28
C GLU A 120 -3.99 -3.06 14.19
N THR A 121 -3.92 -2.08 15.05
CA THR A 121 -2.80 -1.86 15.98
C THR A 121 -3.19 -2.07 17.44
N GLU A 122 -4.35 -2.66 17.70
CA GLU A 122 -4.86 -2.89 19.03
C GLU A 122 -3.84 -3.56 19.95
N GLY A 123 -3.54 -2.92 21.08
CA GLY A 123 -2.59 -3.40 22.07
C GLY A 123 -1.12 -3.07 21.78
N GLU A 124 -0.79 -2.42 20.67
CA GLU A 124 0.55 -1.92 20.41
C GLU A 124 0.83 -0.69 21.26
N GLN A 125 1.81 -0.81 22.18
CA GLN A 125 2.12 0.25 23.16
C GLN A 125 3.09 1.29 22.63
N ILE A 126 3.87 0.98 21.60
CA ILE A 126 4.80 1.89 20.95
C ILE A 126 5.18 1.41 19.54
N GLY A 127 5.10 2.32 18.58
CA GLY A 127 5.63 2.14 17.22
C GLY A 127 6.69 3.19 16.94
N VAL A 128 7.85 2.79 16.45
CA VAL A 128 8.98 3.68 16.14
C VAL A 128 9.45 3.40 14.71
N THR A 129 9.71 4.44 13.94
CA THR A 129 10.48 4.34 12.71
C THR A 129 11.88 4.91 12.97
N TRP A 130 12.90 4.10 12.76
CA TRP A 130 14.29 4.46 13.01
C TRP A 130 15.00 4.86 11.72
N ASN A 131 15.82 5.90 11.79
CA ASN A 131 16.63 6.35 10.67
C ASN A 131 17.69 5.29 10.32
N PRO A 132 17.68 4.73 9.10
CA PRO A 132 18.68 3.75 8.71
C PRO A 132 20.13 4.24 8.86
N ALA A 133 20.37 5.53 8.65
CA ALA A 133 21.71 6.12 8.79
C ALA A 133 22.26 6.05 10.23
N HIS A 134 21.38 5.92 11.22
CA HIS A 134 21.74 5.84 12.65
C HIS A 134 21.42 4.46 13.25
N ALA A 135 21.02 3.49 12.42
CA ALA A 135 20.57 2.18 12.90
C ALA A 135 21.66 1.38 13.59
N GLN A 136 22.94 1.60 13.26
CA GLN A 136 24.06 0.92 13.90
C GLN A 136 24.05 1.05 15.43
N GLU A 137 23.55 2.14 15.98
CA GLU A 137 23.44 2.36 17.44
C GLU A 137 22.60 1.28 18.14
N LEU A 138 21.57 0.74 17.46
CA LEU A 138 20.73 -0.32 18.00
C LEU A 138 21.46 -1.68 18.09
N PHE A 139 22.48 -1.87 17.26
CA PHE A 139 23.21 -3.12 17.12
C PHE A 139 24.53 -3.17 17.89
N GLU A 140 24.88 -2.09 18.60
CA GLU A 140 26.09 -2.05 19.42
C GLU A 140 26.14 -3.21 20.43
N GLY A 141 27.28 -3.88 20.49
CA GLY A 141 27.48 -5.02 21.39
C GLY A 141 26.76 -6.31 21.01
N SER A 142 26.02 -6.35 19.90
CA SER A 142 25.28 -7.54 19.44
C SER A 142 26.17 -8.56 18.71
N GLY A 143 27.36 -8.15 18.25
CA GLY A 143 28.22 -8.94 17.37
C GLY A 143 27.87 -8.82 15.89
N HIS A 144 26.88 -7.97 15.53
CA HIS A 144 26.43 -7.72 14.16
C HIS A 144 26.48 -6.22 13.84
N THR A 145 26.70 -5.90 12.57
CA THR A 145 26.57 -4.52 12.07
C THR A 145 25.29 -4.36 11.25
N PHE A 146 24.75 -3.13 11.22
CA PHE A 146 23.58 -2.84 10.39
C PHE A 146 23.88 -3.07 8.90
N ASP A 147 25.05 -2.64 8.42
CA ASP A 147 25.46 -2.84 7.02
C ASP A 147 25.54 -4.32 6.62
N GLU A 148 26.05 -5.20 7.52
CA GLU A 148 26.02 -6.64 7.31
C GLU A 148 24.60 -7.17 7.15
N LEU A 149 23.67 -6.75 8.02
CA LEU A 149 22.28 -7.16 7.96
C LEU A 149 21.58 -6.68 6.68
N VAL A 150 21.84 -5.46 6.26
CA VAL A 150 21.35 -4.91 4.97
C VAL A 150 21.93 -5.72 3.81
N ALA A 151 23.22 -6.04 3.82
CA ALA A 151 23.85 -6.83 2.77
C ALA A 151 23.23 -8.26 2.68
N ILE A 152 22.90 -8.88 3.81
CA ILE A 152 22.17 -10.16 3.82
C ILE A 152 20.76 -9.98 3.23
N ALA A 153 20.03 -8.92 3.62
CA ALA A 153 18.70 -8.63 3.12
C ALA A 153 18.68 -8.46 1.58
N GLU A 154 19.67 -7.78 1.02
CA GLU A 154 19.82 -7.61 -0.45
C GLU A 154 19.99 -8.95 -1.20
N THR A 155 20.48 -9.98 -0.53
CA THR A 155 20.56 -11.31 -1.12
C THR A 155 19.24 -12.09 -1.05
N GLY A 156 18.21 -11.54 -0.40
CA GLY A 156 16.94 -12.21 -0.16
C GLY A 156 17.02 -13.41 0.78
N LYS A 157 18.07 -13.52 1.57
CA LYS A 157 18.21 -14.59 2.58
C LYS A 157 17.47 -14.22 3.86
N GLN A 158 17.20 -15.23 4.68
CA GLN A 158 16.73 -15.05 6.04
C GLN A 158 17.76 -14.28 6.86
N LEU A 159 17.31 -13.28 7.61
CA LEU A 159 18.14 -12.51 8.53
C LEU A 159 18.40 -13.31 9.83
N PRO A 160 19.54 -13.09 10.50
CA PRO A 160 19.76 -13.60 11.85
C PRO A 160 18.76 -12.96 12.83
N ARG A 161 18.59 -13.60 13.98
CA ARG A 161 17.66 -13.16 15.02
C ARG A 161 18.37 -13.28 16.37
N PHE A 162 18.36 -12.21 17.17
CA PHE A 162 19.11 -12.17 18.43
C PHE A 162 18.61 -11.07 19.37
N ALA A 163 18.91 -11.24 20.66
CA ALA A 163 18.66 -10.18 21.64
C ALA A 163 19.63 -9.01 21.45
N LEU A 164 19.11 -7.80 21.61
CA LEU A 164 19.93 -6.59 21.58
C LEU A 164 20.29 -6.17 23.02
N GLN A 165 21.46 -5.54 23.19
CA GLN A 165 21.84 -4.96 24.48
C GLN A 165 21.11 -3.66 24.76
N ALA A 166 20.72 -2.95 23.72
CA ALA A 166 19.96 -1.71 23.81
C ALA A 166 18.58 -1.93 24.46
N ARG A 167 18.13 -0.89 25.16
CA ARG A 167 16.78 -0.82 25.75
C ARG A 167 16.11 0.46 25.28
N LEU A 168 14.81 0.38 25.03
CA LEU A 168 14.02 1.57 24.76
C LEU A 168 13.32 2.03 26.04
N LYS A 169 13.45 3.34 26.30
CA LYS A 169 12.64 4.04 27.32
C LYS A 169 12.01 5.25 26.65
N ALA A 170 10.68 5.29 26.64
CA ALA A 170 9.91 6.35 26.01
C ALA A 170 8.79 6.85 26.94
N ARG A 171 8.47 8.12 26.80
CA ARG A 171 7.26 8.73 27.35
C ARG A 171 6.52 9.43 26.22
N THR A 172 5.24 9.17 26.13
CA THR A 172 4.38 9.72 25.08
C THR A 172 3.15 10.35 25.69
N ALA A 173 2.68 11.44 25.08
CA ALA A 173 1.40 12.04 25.40
C ALA A 173 0.68 12.32 24.07
N VAL A 174 -0.51 11.78 23.91
CA VAL A 174 -1.31 11.91 22.68
C VAL A 174 -2.62 12.60 23.04
N LYS A 175 -2.97 13.63 22.26
CA LYS A 175 -4.31 14.22 22.30
C LYS A 175 -5.13 13.57 21.19
N ARG A 176 -6.22 12.91 21.56
CA ARG A 176 -7.15 12.31 20.59
C ARG A 176 -8.36 13.21 20.40
N GLY A 177 -8.92 13.16 19.22
CA GLY A 177 -10.18 13.78 18.82
C GLY A 177 -10.87 12.87 17.79
N SER A 178 -12.08 13.21 17.43
CA SER A 178 -12.81 12.54 16.35
C SER A 178 -13.05 13.52 15.22
N VAL A 179 -12.94 13.01 13.99
CA VAL A 179 -13.32 13.71 12.76
C VAL A 179 -14.17 12.77 11.93
N GLU A 180 -15.05 13.33 11.11
CA GLU A 180 -15.84 12.57 10.16
C GLU A 180 -15.39 12.91 8.74
N SER A 181 -15.35 11.89 7.88
CA SER A 181 -15.12 12.03 6.46
C SER A 181 -16.05 11.08 5.70
N GLN A 182 -16.09 11.17 4.39
CA GLN A 182 -17.03 10.43 3.56
C GLN A 182 -16.32 9.76 2.39
N ASN A 183 -16.70 8.52 2.11
CA ASN A 183 -16.48 7.91 0.81
C ASN A 183 -17.63 8.28 -0.11
N LEU A 184 -17.37 8.40 -1.39
CA LEU A 184 -18.40 8.65 -2.42
C LEU A 184 -18.53 7.40 -3.29
N ALA A 185 -19.77 6.99 -3.56
CA ALA A 185 -20.04 5.87 -4.46
C ALA A 185 -21.11 6.29 -5.48
N ALA A 186 -20.85 6.00 -6.75
CA ALA A 186 -21.79 6.22 -7.85
C ALA A 186 -21.90 4.95 -8.70
N ILE A 187 -23.06 4.71 -9.30
CA ILE A 187 -23.32 3.52 -10.09
C ILE A 187 -23.66 3.90 -11.53
N TYR A 188 -22.94 3.30 -12.47
CA TYR A 188 -23.33 3.22 -13.88
C TYR A 188 -24.04 1.88 -14.09
N PRO A 189 -25.37 1.88 -14.39
CA PRO A 189 -26.17 0.65 -14.35
C PRO A 189 -25.83 -0.30 -15.49
N GLY A 190 -25.68 -1.57 -15.16
CA GLY A 190 -25.58 -2.66 -16.11
C GLY A 190 -26.92 -2.94 -16.83
N SER A 191 -26.83 -3.58 -17.97
CA SER A 191 -28.00 -3.84 -18.85
C SER A 191 -28.48 -5.29 -18.88
N ASP A 192 -27.68 -6.25 -18.40
CA ASP A 192 -28.06 -7.66 -18.38
C ASP A 192 -29.01 -7.97 -17.24
N ALA A 193 -30.10 -8.69 -17.52
CA ALA A 193 -31.13 -8.97 -16.53
C ALA A 193 -30.68 -9.81 -15.33
N LYS A 194 -29.56 -10.58 -15.48
CA LYS A 194 -29.00 -11.44 -14.42
C LYS A 194 -27.77 -10.85 -13.77
N LEU A 195 -26.97 -10.10 -14.53
CA LEU A 195 -25.65 -9.63 -14.08
C LEU A 195 -25.63 -8.17 -13.61
N LYS A 196 -26.67 -7.37 -13.90
CA LYS A 196 -26.71 -5.94 -13.55
C LYS A 196 -26.59 -5.64 -12.05
N ASP A 197 -26.90 -6.61 -11.21
CA ASP A 197 -26.81 -6.49 -9.75
C ASP A 197 -25.44 -6.98 -9.23
N GLU A 198 -24.49 -7.30 -10.11
CA GLU A 198 -23.07 -7.47 -9.82
C GLU A 198 -22.30 -6.21 -10.20
N TYR A 199 -21.32 -5.83 -9.38
CA TYR A 199 -20.60 -4.56 -9.49
C TYR A 199 -19.11 -4.79 -9.73
N VAL A 200 -18.60 -4.15 -10.79
CA VAL A 200 -17.15 -3.95 -10.99
C VAL A 200 -16.82 -2.57 -10.44
N VAL A 201 -15.97 -2.52 -9.44
CA VAL A 201 -15.54 -1.28 -8.81
C VAL A 201 -14.37 -0.67 -9.58
N MET A 202 -14.39 0.65 -9.76
CA MET A 202 -13.22 1.47 -10.05
C MET A 202 -12.99 2.37 -8.85
N SER A 203 -11.82 2.28 -8.22
CA SER A 203 -11.50 3.01 -7.01
C SER A 203 -10.32 3.97 -7.16
N ALA A 204 -10.35 5.06 -6.40
CA ALA A 204 -9.25 5.99 -6.20
C ALA A 204 -9.47 6.75 -4.90
N HIS A 205 -8.40 7.24 -4.25
CA HIS A 205 -8.54 8.09 -3.07
C HIS A 205 -8.53 9.58 -3.42
N ILE A 206 -9.17 10.38 -2.58
CA ILE A 206 -9.31 11.84 -2.77
C ILE A 206 -8.49 12.64 -1.76
N ASP A 207 -8.10 12.02 -0.67
CA ASP A 207 -7.27 12.67 0.35
C ASP A 207 -5.81 12.70 -0.07
N HIS A 208 -5.08 13.66 0.50
CA HIS A 208 -3.62 13.69 0.51
C HIS A 208 -3.14 14.22 1.86
N LEU A 209 -1.87 14.57 1.99
CA LEU A 209 -1.29 14.98 3.28
C LEU A 209 -1.82 16.33 3.79
N GLY A 210 -2.38 17.17 2.91
CA GLY A 210 -3.00 18.44 3.28
C GLY A 210 -1.99 19.52 3.69
N ILE A 211 -2.26 20.23 4.79
CA ILE A 211 -1.37 21.28 5.30
C ILE A 211 -0.42 20.66 6.36
N ALA A 212 0.87 20.75 6.12
CA ALA A 212 1.88 20.16 6.98
C ALA A 212 3.10 21.09 7.15
N LYS A 213 4.22 20.56 7.66
CA LYS A 213 5.46 21.34 7.77
C LYS A 213 5.93 21.78 6.38
N PRO A 214 6.27 23.07 6.20
CA PRO A 214 6.68 23.58 4.90
C PRO A 214 7.96 22.92 4.39
N ILE A 215 7.98 22.64 3.09
CA ILE A 215 9.19 22.35 2.33
C ILE A 215 9.43 23.57 1.42
N ASN A 216 10.61 24.16 1.47
CA ASN A 216 10.97 25.39 0.72
C ASN A 216 9.97 26.55 0.92
N GLY A 217 9.32 26.59 2.09
CA GLY A 217 8.36 27.64 2.42
C GLY A 217 6.90 27.32 2.05
N ASP A 218 6.64 26.24 1.32
CA ASP A 218 5.30 25.79 0.93
C ASP A 218 4.78 24.72 1.92
N PRO A 219 3.67 24.99 2.64
CA PRO A 219 3.05 24.04 3.57
C PRO A 219 1.95 23.19 2.94
N ILE A 220 1.57 23.42 1.66
CA ILE A 220 0.42 22.76 1.01
C ILE A 220 0.93 21.57 0.22
N TYR A 221 0.57 20.38 0.67
CA TYR A 221 0.84 19.12 -0.03
C TYR A 221 -0.37 18.83 -0.92
N ASN A 222 -0.23 19.14 -2.22
CA ASN A 222 -1.35 19.23 -3.14
C ASN A 222 -1.91 17.88 -3.57
N GLY A 223 -1.06 16.87 -3.84
CA GLY A 223 -1.48 15.54 -4.27
C GLY A 223 -2.06 15.52 -5.68
N ALA A 224 -1.44 16.22 -6.64
CA ALA A 224 -1.96 16.28 -8.00
C ALA A 224 -1.86 14.92 -8.71
N MET A 225 -0.73 14.21 -8.58
CA MET A 225 -0.59 12.83 -9.05
C MET A 225 -1.05 11.83 -8.00
N ASP A 226 -0.84 12.13 -6.73
CA ASP A 226 -1.17 11.31 -5.57
C ASP A 226 -2.30 11.95 -4.73
N ASN A 227 -3.63 11.81 -5.03
CA ASN A 227 -4.14 11.01 -6.12
C ASN A 227 -5.32 11.72 -6.83
N ALA A 228 -5.20 13.05 -7.05
CA ALA A 228 -6.21 13.76 -7.84
C ALA A 228 -6.27 13.21 -9.28
N ALA A 229 -5.16 12.68 -9.81
CA ALA A 229 -5.11 12.02 -11.10
C ALA A 229 -6.02 10.78 -11.17
N GLY A 230 -6.02 9.93 -10.15
CA GLY A 230 -6.90 8.77 -10.07
C GLY A 230 -8.38 9.16 -10.00
N VAL A 231 -8.72 10.20 -9.23
CA VAL A 231 -10.08 10.74 -9.18
C VAL A 231 -10.49 11.32 -10.55
N ALA A 232 -9.58 12.02 -11.23
CA ALA A 232 -9.83 12.53 -12.58
C ALA A 232 -10.09 11.38 -13.57
N SER A 233 -9.37 10.27 -13.46
CA SER A 233 -9.62 9.06 -14.26
C SER A 233 -11.01 8.49 -14.03
N ILE A 234 -11.49 8.46 -12.78
CA ILE A 234 -12.88 8.02 -12.47
C ILE A 234 -13.89 8.91 -13.19
N LEU A 235 -13.70 10.23 -13.14
CA LEU A 235 -14.60 11.17 -13.79
C LEU A 235 -14.57 11.02 -15.33
N GLU A 236 -13.39 10.89 -15.91
CA GLU A 236 -13.21 10.74 -17.37
C GLU A 236 -13.85 9.44 -17.86
N VAL A 237 -13.60 8.31 -17.19
CA VAL A 237 -14.20 7.01 -17.55
C VAL A 237 -15.74 7.07 -17.40
N ALA A 238 -16.26 7.66 -16.32
CA ALA A 238 -17.68 7.77 -16.11
C ALA A 238 -18.37 8.64 -17.18
N ASP A 239 -17.73 9.71 -17.59
CA ASP A 239 -18.25 10.64 -18.62
C ASP A 239 -18.20 9.98 -20.00
N HIS A 240 -17.10 9.35 -20.36
CA HIS A 240 -16.97 8.64 -21.64
C HIS A 240 -17.96 7.48 -21.77
N LEU A 241 -18.14 6.65 -20.76
CA LEU A 241 -19.17 5.58 -20.76
C LEU A 241 -20.57 6.14 -21.02
N LYS A 242 -20.89 7.27 -20.44
CA LYS A 242 -22.18 7.96 -20.60
C LYS A 242 -22.34 8.59 -21.97
N GLU A 243 -21.35 9.35 -22.43
CA GLU A 243 -21.40 10.06 -23.72
C GLU A 243 -21.42 9.10 -24.91
N ALA A 244 -20.57 8.05 -24.87
CA ALA A 244 -20.54 7.02 -25.89
C ALA A 244 -21.70 5.99 -25.76
N ASN A 245 -22.55 6.12 -24.73
CA ASN A 245 -23.67 5.23 -24.44
C ASN A 245 -23.25 3.75 -24.39
N ILE A 246 -22.09 3.47 -23.79
CA ILE A 246 -21.53 2.11 -23.69
C ILE A 246 -22.43 1.28 -22.76
N LYS A 247 -22.73 0.06 -23.18
CA LYS A 247 -23.57 -0.86 -22.39
C LYS A 247 -22.72 -2.01 -21.87
N THR A 248 -22.73 -2.17 -20.56
CA THR A 248 -22.08 -3.30 -19.88
C THR A 248 -23.13 -4.26 -19.33
N LYS A 249 -22.77 -5.54 -19.18
CA LYS A 249 -23.68 -6.53 -18.56
C LYS A 249 -23.80 -6.27 -17.07
N ARG A 250 -22.68 -6.16 -16.35
CA ARG A 250 -22.59 -5.78 -14.93
C ARG A 250 -22.65 -4.27 -14.76
N SER A 251 -23.08 -3.83 -13.62
CA SER A 251 -22.94 -2.42 -13.22
C SER A 251 -21.48 -2.08 -12.92
N ILE A 252 -21.11 -0.84 -13.21
CA ILE A 252 -19.82 -0.28 -12.79
C ILE A 252 -20.10 0.61 -11.59
N MET A 253 -19.30 0.46 -10.53
CA MET A 253 -19.38 1.29 -9.35
C MET A 253 -18.08 2.11 -9.22
N PHE A 254 -18.22 3.41 -9.29
CA PHE A 254 -17.14 4.36 -9.04
C PHE A 254 -17.08 4.66 -7.56
N VAL A 255 -15.93 4.42 -6.94
CA VAL A 255 -15.74 4.61 -5.49
C VAL A 255 -14.56 5.52 -5.25
N VAL A 256 -14.85 6.71 -4.72
CA VAL A 256 -13.82 7.66 -4.29
C VAL A 256 -13.71 7.57 -2.78
N VAL A 257 -12.57 7.12 -2.28
CA VAL A 257 -12.34 6.88 -0.86
C VAL A 257 -11.52 7.98 -0.20
N THR A 258 -11.59 8.05 1.11
CA THR A 258 -10.86 9.02 1.95
C THR A 258 -9.93 8.31 2.93
N GLY A 259 -8.91 9.00 3.41
CA GLY A 259 -8.02 8.47 4.46
C GLY A 259 -7.11 7.33 3.99
N GLU A 260 -6.80 7.27 2.72
CA GLU A 260 -5.80 6.35 2.16
C GLU A 260 -4.45 6.60 2.81
N GLU A 261 -4.01 7.86 2.82
CA GLU A 261 -2.76 8.37 3.39
C GLU A 261 -2.62 8.15 4.92
N LYS A 262 -3.71 7.81 5.56
CA LYS A 262 -3.76 7.46 6.99
C LYS A 262 -3.83 5.95 7.22
N GLY A 263 -3.69 5.16 6.16
CA GLY A 263 -3.62 3.70 6.17
C GLY A 263 -4.87 3.04 5.64
N LEU A 264 -5.28 3.38 4.43
CA LEU A 264 -6.38 2.77 3.67
C LEU A 264 -7.72 2.84 4.42
N LEU A 265 -7.96 3.90 5.22
CA LEU A 265 -9.08 3.90 6.16
C LEU A 265 -10.43 3.84 5.45
N GLY A 266 -10.60 4.63 4.40
CA GLY A 266 -11.85 4.70 3.64
C GLY A 266 -12.15 3.42 2.87
N SER A 267 -11.17 2.89 2.16
CA SER A 267 -11.35 1.62 1.43
C SER A 267 -11.56 0.44 2.36
N ARG A 268 -10.85 0.39 3.50
CA ARG A 268 -11.05 -0.64 4.53
C ARG A 268 -12.48 -0.60 5.08
N TYR A 269 -12.98 0.61 5.39
CA TYR A 269 -14.35 0.76 5.85
C TYR A 269 -15.36 0.35 4.77
N PHE A 270 -15.16 0.82 3.53
CA PHE A 270 -16.06 0.52 2.41
C PHE A 270 -16.08 -0.97 2.05
N ALA A 271 -14.94 -1.63 2.02
CA ALA A 271 -14.85 -3.05 1.67
C ALA A 271 -15.58 -3.95 2.70
N VAL A 272 -15.63 -3.53 3.97
CA VAL A 272 -16.36 -4.25 5.03
C VAL A 272 -17.83 -3.83 5.09
N ASN A 273 -18.13 -2.54 4.85
CA ASN A 273 -19.46 -1.94 4.95
C ASN A 273 -19.87 -1.27 3.62
N PRO A 274 -19.96 -2.02 2.52
CA PRO A 274 -20.31 -1.44 1.22
C PRO A 274 -21.77 -0.97 1.17
N THR A 275 -22.06 -0.05 0.26
CA THR A 275 -23.42 0.47 0.02
C THR A 275 -24.33 -0.48 -0.75
N VAL A 276 -23.82 -1.62 -1.18
CA VAL A 276 -24.52 -2.72 -1.87
C VAL A 276 -24.23 -4.04 -1.15
N PRO A 277 -24.95 -5.13 -1.41
CA PRO A 277 -24.63 -6.42 -0.80
C PRO A 277 -23.17 -6.81 -1.08
N ALA A 278 -22.37 -7.10 -0.05
CA ALA A 278 -20.92 -7.34 -0.19
C ALA A 278 -20.59 -8.40 -1.26
N ARG A 279 -21.40 -9.45 -1.37
CA ARG A 279 -21.22 -10.50 -2.37
C ARG A 279 -21.52 -10.07 -3.81
N SER A 280 -22.10 -8.90 -4.01
CA SER A 280 -22.37 -8.37 -5.35
C SER A 280 -21.20 -7.60 -5.94
N ILE A 281 -20.21 -7.21 -5.14
CA ILE A 281 -18.95 -6.65 -5.64
C ILE A 281 -18.09 -7.82 -6.13
N VAL A 282 -17.73 -7.80 -7.42
CA VAL A 282 -17.09 -8.94 -8.08
C VAL A 282 -15.63 -8.67 -8.46
N ALA A 283 -15.25 -7.41 -8.57
CA ALA A 283 -13.92 -6.97 -8.93
C ALA A 283 -13.67 -5.56 -8.43
N ASP A 284 -12.38 -5.20 -8.25
CA ASP A 284 -11.94 -3.84 -8.08
C ASP A 284 -10.73 -3.55 -8.97
N ILE A 285 -10.78 -2.42 -9.66
CA ILE A 285 -9.70 -1.87 -10.47
C ILE A 285 -9.34 -0.51 -9.88
N ASN A 286 -8.22 -0.46 -9.19
CA ASN A 286 -7.74 0.75 -8.53
C ASN A 286 -6.79 1.55 -9.44
N THR A 287 -6.89 2.87 -9.34
CA THR A 287 -5.95 3.80 -9.95
C THR A 287 -5.39 4.71 -8.87
N ASP A 288 -4.10 4.63 -8.66
CA ASP A 288 -3.41 5.39 -7.64
C ASP A 288 -2.04 5.80 -8.14
N MET A 289 -1.82 7.13 -8.17
CA MET A 289 -0.53 7.73 -8.49
C MET A 289 0.09 7.19 -9.81
N TYR A 290 -0.75 6.96 -10.84
CA TYR A 290 -0.19 6.66 -12.14
C TYR A 290 0.56 7.90 -12.67
N LEU A 291 1.76 7.69 -13.18
CA LEU A 291 2.69 8.76 -13.50
C LEU A 291 2.79 8.96 -15.03
N PRO A 292 1.91 9.75 -15.67
CA PRO A 292 1.94 10.01 -17.10
C PRO A 292 3.04 11.02 -17.45
N LEU A 293 4.29 10.64 -17.19
CA LEU A 293 5.48 11.47 -17.39
C LEU A 293 6.18 11.18 -18.72
N TYR A 294 5.75 10.14 -19.42
CA TYR A 294 6.30 9.65 -20.68
C TYR A 294 5.23 8.86 -21.43
N PRO A 295 5.42 8.58 -22.75
CA PRO A 295 4.47 7.79 -23.54
C PRO A 295 4.18 6.42 -22.92
N LEU A 296 2.91 6.01 -22.89
CA LEU A 296 2.48 4.73 -22.33
C LEU A 296 2.82 3.58 -23.25
N LYS A 297 3.95 2.93 -23.05
CA LYS A 297 4.38 1.72 -23.76
C LYS A 297 4.25 0.46 -22.93
N ILE A 298 4.27 0.61 -21.61
CA ILE A 298 4.22 -0.47 -20.64
C ILE A 298 3.23 -0.08 -19.56
N VAL A 299 2.34 -1.00 -19.21
CA VAL A 299 1.51 -0.90 -18.02
C VAL A 299 2.00 -1.91 -16.98
N THR A 300 2.27 -1.45 -15.77
CA THR A 300 2.48 -2.33 -14.61
C THR A 300 1.12 -2.63 -13.99
N VAL A 301 0.83 -3.90 -13.78
CA VAL A 301 -0.42 -4.34 -13.15
C VAL A 301 -0.07 -5.07 -11.87
N TYR A 302 -0.28 -4.41 -10.76
CA TYR A 302 -0.14 -5.04 -9.44
C TYR A 302 -1.29 -6.02 -9.24
N GLY A 303 -0.96 -7.28 -8.98
CA GLY A 303 -1.92 -8.39 -8.97
C GLY A 303 -2.14 -9.08 -10.33
N LEU A 304 -1.28 -8.83 -11.33
CA LEU A 304 -1.38 -9.35 -12.71
C LEU A 304 -1.53 -10.88 -12.78
N ASP A 305 -0.85 -11.60 -11.90
CA ASP A 305 -0.82 -13.08 -11.92
C ASP A 305 -1.76 -13.71 -10.89
N GLU A 306 -2.50 -12.90 -10.12
CA GLU A 306 -3.29 -13.37 -8.99
C GLU A 306 -4.73 -13.77 -9.37
N SER A 307 -5.31 -13.12 -10.37
CA SER A 307 -6.71 -13.32 -10.75
C SER A 307 -6.94 -13.28 -12.26
N THR A 308 -8.15 -13.59 -12.69
CA THR A 308 -8.57 -13.48 -14.10
C THR A 308 -8.58 -12.05 -14.61
N ILE A 309 -8.69 -11.05 -13.72
CA ILE A 309 -8.60 -9.62 -14.11
C ILE A 309 -7.25 -9.32 -14.74
N GLY A 310 -6.18 -9.93 -14.27
CA GLY A 310 -4.87 -9.77 -14.88
C GLY A 310 -4.80 -10.30 -16.32
N ASP A 311 -5.53 -11.35 -16.65
CA ASP A 311 -5.63 -11.85 -18.03
C ASP A 311 -6.42 -10.88 -18.90
N ASP A 312 -7.47 -10.26 -18.36
CA ASP A 312 -8.24 -9.22 -19.03
C ASP A 312 -7.36 -7.97 -19.29
N ALA A 313 -6.58 -7.55 -18.29
CA ALA A 313 -5.63 -6.44 -18.44
C ALA A 313 -4.58 -6.71 -19.51
N ARG A 314 -4.02 -7.93 -19.57
CA ARG A 314 -3.09 -8.33 -20.66
C ARG A 314 -3.75 -8.26 -22.04
N ALA A 315 -5.00 -8.72 -22.13
CA ALA A 315 -5.70 -8.73 -23.41
C ALA A 315 -5.99 -7.32 -23.92
N VAL A 316 -6.41 -6.40 -23.04
CA VAL A 316 -6.67 -4.99 -23.40
C VAL A 316 -5.35 -4.30 -23.75
N ALA A 317 -4.32 -4.43 -22.94
CA ALA A 317 -3.01 -3.86 -23.21
C ALA A 317 -2.46 -4.32 -24.58
N ALA A 318 -2.57 -5.61 -24.90
CA ALA A 318 -2.15 -6.14 -26.19
C ALA A 318 -2.93 -5.55 -27.39
N GLN A 319 -4.24 -5.30 -27.24
CA GLN A 319 -5.06 -4.65 -28.27
C GLN A 319 -4.63 -3.19 -28.51
N MET A 320 -4.07 -2.53 -27.49
CA MET A 320 -3.58 -1.17 -27.55
C MET A 320 -2.07 -1.09 -27.88
N GLU A 321 -1.43 -2.21 -28.21
CA GLU A 321 0.01 -2.33 -28.44
C GLU A 321 0.85 -1.90 -27.22
N ILE A 322 0.30 -2.06 -25.99
CA ILE A 322 0.94 -1.78 -24.72
C ILE A 322 1.40 -3.11 -24.11
N LYS A 323 2.62 -3.15 -23.59
CA LYS A 323 3.14 -4.31 -22.88
C LYS A 323 2.61 -4.32 -21.43
N ALA A 324 1.88 -5.34 -21.03
CA ALA A 324 1.55 -5.57 -19.62
C ALA A 324 2.69 -6.30 -18.91
N GLN A 325 3.07 -5.82 -17.72
CA GLN A 325 4.08 -6.46 -16.87
C GLN A 325 3.60 -6.59 -15.42
N PRO A 326 4.07 -7.60 -14.67
CA PRO A 326 3.88 -7.65 -13.22
C PRO A 326 4.75 -6.59 -12.52
N ASP A 327 4.61 -6.50 -11.20
CA ASP A 327 5.45 -5.62 -10.37
C ASP A 327 6.95 -5.85 -10.63
N PRO A 328 7.69 -4.86 -11.17
CA PRO A 328 9.11 -5.00 -11.45
C PRO A 328 9.98 -4.88 -10.18
N ASN A 329 9.41 -4.40 -9.07
CA ASN A 329 10.10 -4.18 -7.82
C ASN A 329 9.26 -4.61 -6.60
N PRO A 330 9.05 -5.92 -6.41
CA PRO A 330 8.20 -6.44 -5.33
C PRO A 330 8.64 -6.03 -3.91
N ALA A 331 9.92 -5.69 -3.72
CA ALA A 331 10.45 -5.23 -2.43
C ALA A 331 9.79 -3.92 -1.93
N ARG A 332 9.19 -3.14 -2.82
CA ARG A 332 8.43 -1.93 -2.46
C ARG A 332 7.03 -2.24 -1.89
N ASN A 333 6.55 -3.47 -2.04
CA ASN A 333 5.23 -3.91 -1.56
C ASN A 333 4.04 -3.06 -2.06
N VAL A 334 4.11 -2.52 -3.26
CA VAL A 334 3.09 -1.58 -3.79
C VAL A 334 1.71 -2.22 -3.79
N PHE A 335 1.60 -3.53 -4.07
CA PHE A 335 0.31 -4.24 -4.12
C PHE A 335 -0.53 -4.13 -2.85
N ILE A 336 0.09 -3.93 -1.67
CA ILE A 336 -0.63 -3.83 -0.39
C ILE A 336 -0.68 -2.39 0.16
N ARG A 337 -0.17 -1.41 -0.58
CA ARG A 337 -0.01 -0.04 -0.11
C ARG A 337 -1.08 0.91 -0.61
N SER A 338 -2.01 0.43 -1.43
CA SER A 338 -3.13 1.22 -1.93
C SER A 338 -4.46 0.47 -1.80
N ASP A 339 -5.55 1.13 -2.14
CA ASP A 339 -6.93 0.81 -1.80
C ASP A 339 -7.42 -0.56 -2.28
N GLN A 340 -6.91 -1.08 -3.41
CA GLN A 340 -7.25 -2.42 -3.90
C GLN A 340 -7.02 -3.52 -2.86
N TYR A 341 -6.04 -3.33 -1.97
CA TYR A 341 -5.73 -4.34 -0.95
C TYR A 341 -6.87 -4.52 0.05
N SER A 342 -7.63 -3.48 0.32
CA SER A 342 -8.81 -3.56 1.17
C SER A 342 -9.87 -4.52 0.62
N PHE A 343 -10.08 -4.49 -0.70
CA PHE A 343 -10.98 -5.42 -1.40
C PHE A 343 -10.40 -6.83 -1.47
N VAL A 344 -9.10 -6.97 -1.75
CA VAL A 344 -8.40 -8.28 -1.70
C VAL A 344 -8.64 -8.99 -0.38
N ARG A 345 -8.55 -8.29 0.74
CA ARG A 345 -8.77 -8.84 2.09
C ARG A 345 -10.22 -9.31 2.33
N GLN A 346 -11.18 -8.83 1.55
CA GLN A 346 -12.58 -9.30 1.54
C GLN A 346 -12.83 -10.40 0.49
N GLY A 347 -11.77 -10.90 -0.15
CA GLY A 347 -11.85 -11.97 -1.12
C GLY A 347 -12.25 -11.52 -2.53
N ILE A 348 -12.33 -10.23 -2.77
CA ILE A 348 -12.66 -9.64 -4.07
C ILE A 348 -11.39 -9.57 -4.92
N PRO A 349 -11.37 -10.22 -6.11
CA PRO A 349 -10.26 -10.05 -7.06
C PRO A 349 -10.04 -8.58 -7.39
N SER A 350 -8.81 -8.10 -7.22
CA SER A 350 -8.49 -6.69 -7.41
C SER A 350 -7.13 -6.52 -8.05
N VAL A 351 -6.97 -5.45 -8.80
CA VAL A 351 -5.70 -5.02 -9.41
C VAL A 351 -5.53 -3.52 -9.26
N MET A 352 -4.28 -3.06 -9.30
CA MET A 352 -3.96 -1.64 -9.49
C MET A 352 -3.14 -1.51 -10.77
N LEU A 353 -3.47 -0.51 -11.59
CA LEU A 353 -2.75 -0.21 -12.82
C LEU A 353 -1.90 1.04 -12.67
N ASP A 354 -0.69 1.00 -13.21
CA ASP A 354 0.27 2.10 -13.17
C ASP A 354 1.10 2.13 -14.45
N PHE A 355 1.75 3.26 -14.74
CA PHE A 355 2.72 3.36 -15.81
C PHE A 355 3.93 2.46 -15.53
N GLY A 356 4.25 1.63 -16.50
CA GLY A 356 5.42 0.75 -16.43
C GLY A 356 6.64 1.34 -17.13
N ASN A 357 7.79 0.83 -16.76
CA ASN A 357 9.06 1.14 -17.42
C ASN A 357 9.97 -0.09 -17.41
N GLU A 358 10.99 -0.08 -18.26
CA GLU A 358 12.02 -1.12 -18.25
C GLU A 358 13.17 -0.72 -17.32
N LYS A 359 13.73 -1.70 -16.61
CA LYS A 359 14.89 -1.48 -15.75
C LYS A 359 16.06 -0.90 -16.54
N GLY A 360 16.64 0.20 -16.08
CA GLY A 360 17.73 0.92 -16.72
C GLY A 360 17.31 1.87 -17.83
N SER A 361 16.00 2.01 -18.10
CA SER A 361 15.49 2.92 -19.13
C SER A 361 15.48 4.39 -18.65
N PRO A 362 15.42 5.36 -19.59
CA PRO A 362 15.18 6.76 -19.25
C PRO A 362 13.87 6.97 -18.48
N GLU A 363 12.83 6.21 -18.81
CA GLU A 363 11.52 6.25 -18.15
C GLU A 363 11.63 5.84 -16.69
N GLU A 364 12.43 4.81 -16.36
CA GLU A 364 12.71 4.43 -14.96
C GLU A 364 13.38 5.58 -14.20
N ALA A 365 14.37 6.24 -14.83
CA ALA A 365 15.06 7.36 -14.21
C ALA A 365 14.12 8.55 -13.95
N ILE A 366 13.17 8.83 -14.88
CA ILE A 366 12.15 9.88 -14.73
C ILE A 366 11.22 9.52 -13.55
N ALA A 367 10.71 8.29 -13.49
CA ALA A 367 9.82 7.85 -12.42
C ALA A 367 10.51 7.89 -11.04
N LYS A 368 11.75 7.40 -10.93
CA LYS A 368 12.55 7.48 -9.70
C LYS A 368 12.80 8.92 -9.25
N LYS A 369 13.11 9.80 -10.20
CA LYS A 369 13.30 11.22 -9.89
C LYS A 369 12.02 11.83 -9.34
N TRP A 370 10.86 11.53 -9.94
CA TRP A 370 9.58 12.00 -9.45
C TRP A 370 9.31 11.52 -8.02
N LEU A 371 9.49 10.24 -7.73
CA LEU A 371 9.35 9.69 -6.38
C LEU A 371 10.24 10.40 -5.36
N THR A 372 11.50 10.65 -5.71
CA THR A 372 12.44 11.30 -4.82
C THR A 372 12.12 12.77 -4.57
N GLU A 373 11.65 13.51 -5.60
CA GLU A 373 11.50 14.96 -5.54
C GLU A 373 10.08 15.41 -5.19
N ARG A 374 9.03 14.64 -5.59
CA ARG A 374 7.64 15.07 -5.55
C ARG A 374 6.71 14.22 -4.69
N TYR A 375 6.94 12.90 -4.63
CA TYR A 375 6.07 12.02 -3.85
C TYR A 375 6.00 12.45 -2.38
N HIS A 376 4.81 12.71 -1.86
CA HIS A 376 4.58 13.28 -0.54
C HIS A 376 5.32 14.60 -0.29
N ALA A 377 5.30 15.48 -1.26
CA ALA A 377 5.89 16.82 -1.19
C ALA A 377 4.95 17.88 -1.81
N PRO A 378 5.05 19.16 -1.40
CA PRO A 378 4.25 20.23 -2.01
C PRO A 378 4.40 20.36 -3.52
N SER A 379 5.55 19.90 -4.06
CA SER A 379 5.84 19.92 -5.50
C SER A 379 5.08 18.87 -6.33
N ASP A 380 4.27 18.00 -5.70
CA ASP A 380 3.23 17.25 -6.41
C ASP A 380 2.02 18.17 -6.65
N ASP A 381 2.18 19.10 -7.56
CA ASP A 381 1.26 20.17 -7.90
C ASP A 381 0.93 20.17 -9.41
N LEU A 382 0.16 21.16 -9.88
CA LEU A 382 -0.24 21.25 -11.28
C LEU A 382 0.86 21.79 -12.21
N GLU A 383 1.96 22.32 -11.69
CA GLU A 383 3.09 22.85 -12.46
C GLU A 383 4.07 21.76 -12.90
N GLN A 384 3.85 20.51 -12.47
CA GLN A 384 4.70 19.38 -12.84
C GLN A 384 4.46 18.94 -14.29
N PRO A 385 5.47 18.31 -14.93
CA PRO A 385 5.32 17.77 -16.29
C PRO A 385 4.25 16.68 -16.33
N VAL A 386 3.37 16.76 -17.34
CA VAL A 386 2.34 15.75 -17.61
C VAL A 386 2.26 15.51 -19.12
N ASP A 387 2.38 14.28 -19.55
CA ASP A 387 2.00 13.86 -20.90
C ASP A 387 0.49 13.57 -20.94
N LYS A 388 -0.29 14.57 -21.31
CA LYS A 388 -1.76 14.49 -21.37
C LYS A 388 -2.25 13.41 -22.34
N GLN A 389 -1.51 13.15 -23.44
CA GLN A 389 -1.88 12.11 -24.38
C GLN A 389 -1.67 10.72 -23.77
N ALA A 390 -0.57 10.53 -23.04
CA ALA A 390 -0.32 9.30 -22.33
C ALA A 390 -1.35 9.08 -21.20
N ALA A 391 -1.75 10.14 -20.47
CA ALA A 391 -2.82 10.08 -19.47
C ALA A 391 -4.16 9.65 -20.10
N ALA A 392 -4.56 10.24 -21.21
CA ALA A 392 -5.78 9.86 -21.92
C ALA A 392 -5.71 8.39 -22.41
N GLN A 393 -4.57 7.95 -22.93
CA GLN A 393 -4.36 6.56 -23.32
C GLN A 393 -4.45 5.60 -22.14
N PHE A 394 -3.96 5.99 -20.97
CA PHE A 394 -4.09 5.20 -19.73
C PHE A 394 -5.56 5.07 -19.31
N ASN A 395 -6.34 6.15 -19.37
CA ASN A 395 -7.77 6.11 -19.05
C ASN A 395 -8.53 5.14 -19.97
N LEU A 396 -8.25 5.15 -21.28
CA LEU A 396 -8.82 4.20 -22.25
C LEU A 396 -8.42 2.74 -21.92
N LEU A 397 -7.21 2.51 -21.45
CA LEU A 397 -6.77 1.18 -21.02
C LEU A 397 -7.54 0.72 -19.78
N VAL A 398 -7.65 1.59 -18.76
CA VAL A 398 -8.42 1.29 -17.53
C VAL A 398 -9.87 0.99 -17.87
N GLU A 399 -10.52 1.84 -18.68
CA GLU A 399 -11.89 1.64 -19.14
C GLU A 399 -12.04 0.32 -19.88
N GLY A 400 -11.14 0.00 -20.81
CA GLY A 400 -11.17 -1.26 -21.55
C GLY A 400 -11.09 -2.49 -20.64
N VAL A 401 -10.28 -2.42 -19.57
CA VAL A 401 -10.23 -3.49 -18.55
C VAL A 401 -11.56 -3.61 -17.82
N ILE A 402 -12.11 -2.48 -17.36
CA ILE A 402 -13.41 -2.44 -16.67
C ILE A 402 -14.52 -3.00 -17.55
N GLU A 403 -14.63 -2.55 -18.81
CA GLU A 403 -15.63 -3.04 -19.76
C GLU A 403 -15.50 -4.54 -20.01
N ARG A 404 -14.27 -5.02 -20.18
CA ARG A 404 -14.02 -6.43 -20.44
C ARG A 404 -14.45 -7.29 -19.24
N VAL A 405 -14.12 -6.89 -18.02
CA VAL A 405 -14.55 -7.56 -16.79
C VAL A 405 -16.07 -7.47 -16.61
N ALA A 406 -16.67 -6.30 -16.87
CA ALA A 406 -18.11 -6.09 -16.73
C ALA A 406 -18.94 -6.87 -17.75
N ASN A 407 -18.39 -7.17 -18.94
CA ASN A 407 -19.06 -7.91 -20.02
C ASN A 407 -18.76 -9.41 -20.02
N ALA A 408 -17.84 -9.91 -19.19
CA ALA A 408 -17.55 -11.33 -19.09
C ALA A 408 -18.75 -12.13 -18.58
N ASP A 409 -19.01 -13.32 -19.16
CA ASP A 409 -20.06 -14.20 -18.67
C ASP A 409 -19.70 -14.78 -17.30
N ALA A 410 -18.46 -15.18 -17.13
CA ALA A 410 -17.95 -15.69 -15.87
C ALA A 410 -17.65 -14.55 -14.88
N ARG A 411 -17.81 -14.84 -13.61
CA ARG A 411 -17.39 -13.96 -12.53
C ARG A 411 -15.86 -13.92 -12.45
N PRO A 412 -15.24 -12.76 -12.19
CA PRO A 412 -13.80 -12.70 -11.88
C PRO A 412 -13.44 -13.65 -10.74
N ALA A 413 -12.31 -14.32 -10.85
CA ALA A 413 -11.89 -15.34 -9.90
C ALA A 413 -10.39 -15.28 -9.64
N TRP A 414 -9.99 -15.62 -8.41
CA TRP A 414 -8.59 -15.85 -8.06
C TRP A 414 -8.06 -17.08 -8.80
N LYS A 415 -6.82 -17.01 -9.27
CA LYS A 415 -6.15 -18.16 -9.88
C LYS A 415 -5.92 -19.27 -8.87
N PRO A 416 -5.87 -20.55 -9.28
CA PRO A 416 -5.73 -21.68 -8.35
C PRO A 416 -4.48 -21.62 -7.46
N ASN A 417 -3.41 -21.02 -7.96
CA ASN A 417 -2.14 -20.83 -7.25
C ASN A 417 -2.01 -19.51 -6.50
N SER A 418 -3.02 -18.63 -6.59
CA SER A 418 -3.00 -17.38 -5.86
C SER A 418 -3.13 -17.61 -4.36
N PHE A 419 -2.24 -16.98 -3.60
CA PHE A 419 -2.33 -16.93 -2.14
C PHE A 419 -3.66 -16.33 -1.68
N PHE A 420 -4.15 -15.29 -2.35
CA PHE A 420 -5.34 -14.54 -1.98
C PHE A 420 -6.65 -15.29 -2.20
N ARG A 421 -6.63 -16.40 -2.93
CA ARG A 421 -7.78 -17.30 -3.07
C ARG A 421 -8.39 -17.75 -1.73
N ARG A 422 -7.58 -17.77 -0.65
CA ARG A 422 -8.06 -18.11 0.71
C ARG A 422 -9.07 -17.13 1.27
N TYR A 423 -9.05 -15.88 0.80
CA TYR A 423 -10.04 -14.86 1.16
C TYR A 423 -11.30 -14.95 0.31
N ALA A 424 -11.26 -15.64 -0.84
CA ALA A 424 -12.45 -15.93 -1.64
C ALA A 424 -13.41 -16.75 -0.77
N SER A 425 -14.34 -16.08 -0.19
CA SER A 425 -15.27 -16.67 0.78
C SER A 425 -16.07 -17.80 0.21
N ASN A 426 -16.22 -18.53 0.82
CA ASN A 426 -17.13 -19.33 1.60
C ASN A 426 -18.61 -18.95 1.44
#